data_7ada6dc1140bb3a9e64063cf72bcc974
#
_entry.id   7ada6dc1140bb3a9e64063cf72bcc974
#
_cell.length_a   1.000
_cell.length_b   1.000
_cell.length_c   1.000
_cell.angle_alpha   90.00
_cell.angle_beta   90.00
_cell.angle_gamma   90.00
#
_symmetry.space_group_name_H-M   'P 1'
#
loop_
_entity.id
_entity.type
_entity.pdbx_description
1 polymer ?
#
loop_
_entity_poly.entity_id
_entity_poly.type
_entity_poly.pdbx_seq_one_letter_code
_entity_poly.pdbx_strand_id
1 'polypeptide(L)'
;NPIVKSIFQWAHTFSEKFSKININHTYKVSNTHGNILVNEEPSFYYRFALSTNPHDGSTAYNDSSGSVNSFYNQYTNDFKISTNISLTKKIQASIDYRDNRVLTLQSTSDPTENISNTYFPLGIRGDEGFPIFNWNINWSGVERLFFLDKIFRTISFQHTFNGDYNASYKDGELLTWGYSRNFSPFFGITAKTNHKNPYTLRLNYIRTLYITNSGTSTEQKHTNQLNGRIDFNRTGGLRIPIFFFRDFNIENDINFGVDIIYDNSETLMT
;
A
#
# COMPACT_ATOMS: atom_id res chain seq x y z
N ASN A 1 -6.66 -11.03 41.86
CA ASN A 1 -7.58 -9.95 41.55
C ASN A 1 -8.40 -10.35 40.30
N PRO A 2 -9.74 -10.48 40.38
CA PRO A 2 -10.56 -10.95 39.25
C PRO A 2 -10.46 -10.05 38.02
N ILE A 3 -10.27 -8.75 38.22
CA ILE A 3 -10.11 -7.77 37.12
C ILE A 3 -8.84 -8.05 36.33
N VAL A 4 -7.72 -8.31 36.99
CA VAL A 4 -6.43 -8.62 36.33
C VAL A 4 -6.55 -9.91 35.54
N LYS A 5 -7.19 -10.94 36.09
CA LYS A 5 -7.43 -12.23 35.41
C LYS A 5 -8.30 -12.02 34.15
N SER A 6 -9.35 -11.21 34.26
CA SER A 6 -10.24 -10.87 33.13
C SER A 6 -9.50 -10.14 32.01
N ILE A 7 -8.62 -9.17 32.36
CA ILE A 7 -7.80 -8.44 31.37
C ILE A 7 -6.82 -9.40 30.65
N PHE A 8 -6.15 -10.29 31.39
CA PHE A 8 -5.25 -11.26 30.76
C PHE A 8 -5.98 -12.27 29.88
N GLN A 9 -7.17 -12.74 30.30
CA GLN A 9 -7.99 -13.63 29.48
C GLN A 9 -8.45 -12.92 28.19
N TRP A 10 -8.89 -11.66 28.30
CA TRP A 10 -9.25 -10.87 27.12
C TRP A 10 -8.05 -10.67 26.19
N ALA A 11 -6.87 -10.28 26.72
CA ALA A 11 -5.67 -10.11 25.94
C ALA A 11 -5.23 -11.43 25.24
N HIS A 12 -5.33 -12.56 25.93
CA HIS A 12 -5.06 -13.88 25.37
C HIS A 12 -6.03 -14.22 24.24
N THR A 13 -7.34 -14.11 24.48
CA THR A 13 -8.36 -14.36 23.47
C THR A 13 -8.22 -13.42 22.26
N PHE A 14 -7.82 -12.17 22.52
CA PHE A 14 -7.55 -11.21 21.44
C PHE A 14 -6.29 -11.61 20.65
N SER A 15 -5.21 -12.01 21.33
CA SER A 15 -3.97 -12.43 20.67
C SER A 15 -4.15 -13.66 19.78
N GLU A 16 -5.06 -14.58 20.14
CA GLU A 16 -5.39 -15.76 19.31
C GLU A 16 -6.05 -15.41 17.98
N LYS A 17 -6.58 -14.17 17.85
CA LYS A 17 -7.17 -13.70 16.58
C LYS A 17 -6.11 -13.28 15.56
N PHE A 18 -4.89 -12.98 16.03
CA PHE A 18 -3.77 -12.68 15.13
C PHE A 18 -3.15 -13.99 14.67
N SER A 19 -3.01 -14.15 13.35
CA SER A 19 -2.42 -15.37 12.80
C SER A 19 -0.91 -15.39 13.00
N LYS A 20 -0.24 -14.38 12.47
CA LYS A 20 1.22 -14.21 12.55
C LYS A 20 1.53 -12.72 12.43
N ILE A 21 2.31 -12.20 13.35
CA ILE A 21 2.87 -10.86 13.23
C ILE A 21 4.24 -10.99 12.55
N ASN A 22 4.38 -10.41 11.39
CA ASN A 22 5.64 -10.34 10.67
C ASN A 22 6.24 -8.96 10.92
N ILE A 23 7.44 -8.94 11.49
CA ILE A 23 8.23 -7.73 11.69
C ILE A 23 9.50 -7.90 10.86
N ASN A 24 9.77 -6.96 9.99
CA ASN A 24 10.97 -6.92 9.18
C ASN A 24 11.64 -5.56 9.32
N HIS A 25 12.94 -5.57 9.59
CA HIS A 25 13.75 -4.38 9.62
C HIS A 25 14.99 -4.62 8.77
N THR A 26 15.20 -3.75 7.80
CA THR A 26 16.36 -3.79 6.92
C THR A 26 17.10 -2.47 7.02
N TYR A 27 18.36 -2.54 7.41
CA TYR A 27 19.29 -1.43 7.34
C TYR A 27 20.33 -1.73 6.27
N LYS A 28 20.41 -0.88 5.26
CA LYS A 28 21.36 -1.03 4.15
C LYS A 28 22.23 0.21 4.03
N VAL A 29 23.52 0.00 3.89
CA VAL A 29 24.50 1.03 3.59
C VAL A 29 25.10 0.74 2.24
N SER A 30 25.12 1.73 1.36
CA SER A 30 25.78 1.67 0.06
C SER A 30 26.76 2.85 -0.04
N ASN A 31 28.03 2.55 -0.20
CA ASN A 31 29.07 3.54 -0.30
C ASN A 31 29.75 3.42 -1.65
N THR A 32 29.88 4.54 -2.33
CA THR A 32 30.64 4.66 -3.59
C THR A 32 31.64 5.79 -3.46
N HIS A 33 32.88 5.51 -3.72
CA HIS A 33 33.96 6.49 -3.70
C HIS A 33 34.59 6.54 -5.09
N GLY A 34 34.68 7.74 -5.66
CA GLY A 34 35.34 8.01 -6.92
C GLY A 34 36.65 8.74 -6.69
N ASN A 35 37.51 8.74 -7.70
CA ASN A 35 38.82 9.42 -7.70
C ASN A 35 39.76 8.99 -6.55
N ILE A 36 39.69 7.72 -6.15
CA ILE A 36 40.64 7.13 -5.22
C ILE A 36 41.93 6.85 -5.99
N LEU A 37 43.07 7.31 -5.48
CA LEU A 37 44.35 6.98 -6.06
C LEU A 37 44.56 5.48 -6.07
N VAL A 38 44.89 4.91 -7.25
CA VAL A 38 44.98 3.47 -7.52
C VAL A 38 45.98 2.74 -6.62
N ASN A 39 46.87 3.46 -5.95
CA ASN A 39 47.99 2.90 -5.15
C ASN A 39 47.67 2.81 -3.64
N GLU A 40 46.50 3.26 -3.21
CA GLU A 40 46.11 3.17 -1.78
C GLU A 40 45.10 2.06 -1.56
N GLU A 41 45.48 1.07 -0.75
CA GLU A 41 44.57 0.03 -0.35
C GLU A 41 43.55 0.60 0.68
N PRO A 42 42.25 0.28 0.54
CA PRO A 42 41.25 0.68 1.54
C PRO A 42 41.62 0.16 2.94
N SER A 43 41.33 0.94 3.98
CA SER A 43 41.61 0.61 5.36
C SER A 43 41.00 -0.73 5.79
N PHE A 44 41.62 -1.36 6.79
CA PHE A 44 41.13 -2.61 7.36
C PHE A 44 39.64 -2.50 7.79
N TYR A 45 39.27 -1.41 8.46
CA TYR A 45 37.90 -1.21 8.95
C TYR A 45 36.89 -1.07 7.82
N TYR A 46 37.27 -0.44 6.70
CA TYR A 46 36.43 -0.35 5.50
C TYR A 46 36.22 -1.72 4.86
N ARG A 47 37.29 -2.53 4.73
CA ARG A 47 37.24 -3.88 4.15
C ARG A 47 36.30 -4.81 4.94
N PHE A 48 36.18 -4.60 6.26
CA PHE A 48 35.32 -5.36 7.12
C PHE A 48 33.94 -4.68 7.38
N ALA A 49 33.60 -3.66 6.61
CA ALA A 49 32.36 -2.89 6.73
C ALA A 49 32.13 -2.25 8.12
N LEU A 50 33.20 -2.03 8.86
CA LEU A 50 33.20 -1.35 10.17
C LEU A 50 33.37 0.18 10.04
N SER A 51 33.75 0.66 8.85
CA SER A 51 33.84 2.07 8.51
C SER A 51 33.21 2.32 7.14
N THR A 52 32.60 3.48 6.95
CA THR A 52 32.08 3.95 5.66
C THR A 52 33.13 4.74 4.88
N ASN A 53 34.25 5.10 5.51
CA ASN A 53 35.34 5.81 4.91
C ASN A 53 36.49 4.85 4.55
N PRO A 54 36.90 4.73 3.26
CA PRO A 54 38.00 3.85 2.87
C PRO A 54 39.35 4.27 3.47
N HIS A 55 39.53 5.53 3.89
CA HIS A 55 40.80 6.10 4.31
C HIS A 55 40.90 6.46 5.81
N ASP A 56 40.07 5.88 6.67
CA ASP A 56 40.22 5.92 8.15
C ASP A 56 40.69 7.27 8.70
N GLY A 57 39.86 8.32 8.54
CA GLY A 57 40.11 9.62 9.18
C GLY A 57 41.03 10.57 8.41
N SER A 58 41.47 10.22 7.22
CA SER A 58 42.09 11.25 6.34
C SER A 58 40.97 12.16 5.85
N THR A 59 41.04 13.41 6.27
CA THR A 59 40.31 14.53 5.66
C THR A 59 40.56 14.49 4.16
N ALA A 60 39.52 14.82 3.38
CA ALA A 60 39.51 14.86 1.93
C ALA A 60 40.92 15.10 1.31
N TYR A 61 41.45 14.02 0.70
CA TYR A 61 42.74 14.11 0.05
C TYR A 61 42.58 15.00 -1.19
N ASN A 62 43.09 16.22 -1.11
CA ASN A 62 43.21 17.07 -2.28
C ASN A 62 44.47 16.60 -3.03
N ASP A 63 44.29 15.90 -4.13
CA ASP A 63 45.38 15.69 -5.09
C ASP A 63 45.88 17.05 -5.57
N SER A 64 47.20 17.15 -5.79
CA SER A 64 47.86 18.29 -6.41
C SER A 64 47.28 18.67 -7.79
N SER A 65 46.47 17.81 -8.40
CA SER A 65 45.72 18.07 -9.64
C SER A 65 44.40 18.82 -9.42
N GLY A 66 44.00 19.12 -8.19
CA GLY A 66 42.70 19.79 -7.88
C GLY A 66 41.47 18.85 -8.02
N SER A 67 41.68 17.57 -8.17
CA SER A 67 40.62 16.59 -8.21
C SER A 67 40.06 16.32 -6.81
N VAL A 68 38.82 16.66 -6.55
CA VAL A 68 38.12 16.41 -5.28
C VAL A 68 37.68 14.95 -5.24
N ASN A 69 38.03 14.24 -4.15
CA ASN A 69 37.48 12.91 -3.91
C ASN A 69 35.94 12.99 -3.88
N SER A 70 35.30 12.29 -4.81
CA SER A 70 33.85 12.20 -4.83
C SER A 70 33.40 11.00 -4.01
N PHE A 71 32.43 11.23 -3.13
CA PHE A 71 31.75 10.13 -2.43
C PHE A 71 30.25 10.23 -2.61
N TYR A 72 29.62 9.07 -2.61
CA TYR A 72 28.17 8.91 -2.59
C TYR A 72 27.84 7.82 -1.58
N ASN A 73 27.23 8.20 -0.47
CA ASN A 73 26.82 7.27 0.57
C ASN A 73 25.31 7.29 0.69
N GLN A 74 24.68 6.13 0.65
CA GLN A 74 23.25 5.98 0.82
C GLN A 74 22.95 5.06 2.00
N TYR A 75 22.14 5.55 2.91
CA TYR A 75 21.66 4.82 4.09
C TYR A 75 20.17 4.59 3.93
N THR A 76 19.76 3.32 3.90
CA THR A 76 18.35 2.96 3.82
C THR A 76 17.93 2.29 5.13
N ASN A 77 16.88 2.81 5.74
CA ASN A 77 16.23 2.23 6.90
C ASN A 77 14.79 1.88 6.52
N ASP A 78 14.47 0.60 6.49
CA ASP A 78 13.16 0.08 6.09
C ASP A 78 12.59 -0.79 7.22
N PHE A 79 11.52 -0.32 7.84
CA PHE A 79 10.82 -1.04 8.91
C PHE A 79 9.39 -1.36 8.48
N LYS A 80 9.01 -2.64 8.56
CA LYS A 80 7.71 -3.13 8.15
C LYS A 80 7.09 -4.01 9.21
N ILE A 81 5.80 -3.77 9.49
CA ILE A 81 4.96 -4.66 10.31
C ILE A 81 3.76 -5.08 9.46
N SER A 82 3.43 -6.37 9.47
CA SER A 82 2.21 -6.86 8.85
C SER A 82 1.60 -8.01 9.65
N THR A 83 0.28 -8.06 9.70
CA THR A 83 -0.44 -9.14 10.38
C THR A 83 -1.80 -9.37 9.73
N ASN A 84 -2.28 -10.63 9.85
CA ASN A 84 -3.64 -10.99 9.52
C ASN A 84 -4.42 -11.27 10.81
N ILE A 85 -5.65 -10.80 10.87
CA ILE A 85 -6.55 -10.93 12.02
C ILE A 85 -7.79 -11.71 11.55
N SER A 86 -8.05 -12.82 12.21
CA SER A 86 -9.25 -13.64 11.98
C SER A 86 -10.24 -13.40 13.11
N LEU A 87 -11.07 -12.36 12.99
CA LEU A 87 -12.09 -12.06 14.00
C LEU A 87 -13.09 -13.21 14.14
N THR A 88 -13.50 -13.76 13.01
CA THR A 88 -14.30 -14.96 12.90
C THR A 88 -13.88 -15.74 11.65
N LYS A 89 -14.41 -16.97 11.45
CA LYS A 89 -14.20 -17.72 10.20
C LYS A 89 -14.67 -16.96 8.93
N LYS A 90 -15.51 -15.94 9.11
CA LYS A 90 -16.12 -15.17 8.02
C LYS A 90 -15.58 -13.75 7.90
N ILE A 91 -14.98 -13.21 8.96
CA ILE A 91 -14.43 -11.85 8.99
C ILE A 91 -12.94 -11.95 9.17
N GLN A 92 -12.23 -11.52 8.14
CA GLN A 92 -10.77 -11.49 8.11
C GLN A 92 -10.33 -10.04 7.84
N ALA A 93 -9.28 -9.64 8.52
CA ALA A 93 -8.64 -8.36 8.31
C ALA A 93 -7.13 -8.55 8.15
N SER A 94 -6.50 -7.72 7.35
CA SER A 94 -5.05 -7.55 7.34
C SER A 94 -4.70 -6.11 7.70
N ILE A 95 -3.59 -5.95 8.39
CA ILE A 95 -3.04 -4.65 8.76
C ILE A 95 -1.60 -4.64 8.31
N ASP A 96 -1.16 -3.56 7.71
CA ASP A 96 0.23 -3.33 7.35
C ASP A 96 0.67 -1.89 7.64
N TYR A 97 1.95 -1.78 7.94
CA TYR A 97 2.65 -0.55 8.22
C TYR A 97 4.07 -0.65 7.66
N ARG A 98 4.54 0.41 7.03
CA ARG A 98 5.93 0.53 6.59
C ARG A 98 6.42 1.95 6.77
N ASP A 99 7.61 2.07 7.32
CA ASP A 99 8.41 3.30 7.39
C ASP A 99 9.73 3.06 6.63
N ASN A 100 9.94 3.79 5.55
CA ASN A 100 11.14 3.71 4.73
C ASN A 100 11.76 5.09 4.63
N ARG A 101 13.04 5.18 5.01
CA ARG A 101 13.85 6.41 4.95
C ARG A 101 15.15 6.14 4.21
N VAL A 102 15.47 7.01 3.28
CA VAL A 102 16.70 6.94 2.49
C VAL A 102 17.45 8.25 2.63
N LEU A 103 18.55 8.23 3.38
CA LEU A 103 19.47 9.37 3.49
C LEU A 103 20.59 9.21 2.47
N THR A 104 20.81 10.24 1.68
CA THR A 104 21.90 10.31 0.69
C THR A 104 22.84 11.44 1.03
N LEU A 105 24.11 11.12 1.17
CA LEU A 105 25.21 12.05 1.39
C LEU A 105 26.15 11.98 0.20
N GLN A 106 26.51 13.13 -0.37
CA GLN A 106 27.42 13.22 -1.49
C GLN A 106 28.34 14.44 -1.39
N SER A 107 29.54 14.32 -1.93
CA SER A 107 30.59 15.36 -1.81
C SER A 107 30.24 16.67 -2.53
N THR A 108 29.37 16.62 -3.53
CA THR A 108 29.09 17.77 -4.44
C THR A 108 27.75 18.43 -4.20
N SER A 109 26.94 17.94 -3.26
CA SER A 109 25.63 18.52 -2.94
C SER A 109 25.27 18.32 -1.48
N ASP A 110 24.32 19.13 -1.03
CA ASP A 110 23.76 19.01 0.31
C ASP A 110 23.11 17.64 0.56
N PRO A 111 23.11 17.18 1.82
CA PRO A 111 22.44 15.93 2.21
C PRO A 111 20.96 15.93 1.78
N THR A 112 20.51 14.81 1.24
CA THR A 112 19.10 14.62 0.90
C THR A 112 18.51 13.44 1.66
N GLU A 113 17.32 13.60 2.22
CA GLU A 113 16.56 12.52 2.85
C GLU A 113 15.22 12.35 2.15
N ASN A 114 14.90 11.10 1.79
CA ASN A 114 13.62 10.74 1.21
C ASN A 114 12.89 9.78 2.14
N ILE A 115 11.65 10.12 2.46
CA ILE A 115 10.75 9.33 3.26
C ILE A 115 9.66 8.77 2.35
N SER A 116 9.39 7.47 2.45
CA SER A 116 8.32 6.80 1.71
C SER A 116 7.63 5.80 2.64
N ASN A 117 6.51 6.19 3.18
CA ASN A 117 5.80 5.45 4.21
C ASN A 117 4.45 4.94 3.68
N THR A 118 4.06 3.74 4.11
CA THR A 118 2.75 3.16 3.80
C THR A 118 1.85 3.24 5.03
N TYR A 119 1.52 4.45 5.42
CA TYR A 119 0.52 4.79 6.43
C TYR A 119 0.00 6.21 6.17
N PHE A 120 -1.17 6.53 6.69
CA PHE A 120 -1.71 7.88 6.64
C PHE A 120 -1.37 8.62 7.93
N PRO A 121 -0.63 9.74 7.87
CA PRO A 121 -0.33 10.52 9.06
C PRO A 121 -1.55 11.36 9.47
N LEU A 122 -1.94 11.26 10.75
CA LEU A 122 -2.90 12.20 11.37
C LEU A 122 -2.15 13.43 11.85
N GLY A 123 -1.93 14.41 10.98
CA GLY A 123 -1.27 15.67 11.32
C GLY A 123 -1.27 16.63 10.14
N ILE A 124 -0.98 17.90 10.40
CA ILE A 124 -1.02 18.95 9.37
C ILE A 124 0.21 18.87 8.45
N ARG A 125 1.30 18.29 8.92
CA ARG A 125 2.57 18.14 8.20
C ARG A 125 3.10 16.72 8.21
N GLY A 126 2.27 15.73 8.08
CA GLY A 126 2.66 14.37 7.79
C GLY A 126 3.66 13.64 8.71
N ASP A 127 4.65 14.31 9.21
CA ASP A 127 5.73 13.79 10.05
C ASP A 127 5.43 13.86 11.56
N GLU A 128 4.47 14.66 11.99
CA GLU A 128 4.13 14.89 13.40
C GLU A 128 2.86 14.15 13.86
N GLY A 129 2.23 13.39 12.98
CA GLY A 129 0.93 12.77 13.25
C GLY A 129 1.02 11.31 13.68
N PHE A 130 0.01 10.86 14.41
CA PHE A 130 -0.16 9.44 14.70
C PHE A 130 -0.39 8.66 13.41
N PRO A 131 0.39 7.58 13.11
CA PRO A 131 0.22 6.81 11.90
C PRO A 131 -1.07 6.00 11.93
N ILE A 132 -1.92 6.17 10.92
CA ILE A 132 -3.04 5.27 10.65
C ILE A 132 -2.53 4.18 9.72
N PHE A 133 -2.52 2.95 10.18
CA PHE A 133 -2.06 1.78 9.44
C PHE A 133 -2.99 1.48 8.26
N ASN A 134 -2.45 0.85 7.24
CA ASN A 134 -3.23 0.32 6.16
C ASN A 134 -3.98 -0.93 6.60
N TRP A 135 -5.21 -1.11 6.12
CA TRP A 135 -6.01 -2.31 6.42
C TRP A 135 -6.86 -2.75 5.25
N ASN A 136 -7.14 -4.03 5.24
CA ASN A 136 -8.13 -4.63 4.37
C ASN A 136 -9.05 -5.51 5.23
N ILE A 137 -10.35 -5.36 5.07
CA ILE A 137 -11.36 -6.14 5.78
C ILE A 137 -12.23 -6.86 4.75
N ASN A 138 -12.32 -8.17 4.90
CA ASN A 138 -13.17 -9.04 4.11
C ASN A 138 -14.19 -9.74 5.01
N TRP A 139 -15.45 -9.58 4.68
CA TRP A 139 -16.55 -10.22 5.40
C TRP A 139 -17.38 -11.06 4.44
N SER A 140 -17.36 -12.36 4.60
CA SER A 140 -18.12 -13.34 3.83
C SER A 140 -19.31 -13.89 4.60
N GLY A 141 -20.31 -14.43 3.89
CA GLY A 141 -21.48 -15.03 4.51
C GLY A 141 -22.50 -14.03 5.05
N VAL A 142 -22.51 -12.83 4.47
CA VAL A 142 -23.44 -11.74 4.82
C VAL A 142 -24.89 -12.09 4.47
N GLU A 143 -25.10 -12.95 3.48
CA GLU A 143 -26.43 -13.45 3.06
C GLU A 143 -27.24 -14.05 4.20
N ARG A 144 -26.57 -14.65 5.20
CA ARG A 144 -27.23 -15.31 6.33
C ARG A 144 -27.72 -14.31 7.39
N LEU A 145 -27.14 -13.10 7.46
CA LEU A 145 -27.50 -12.10 8.46
C LEU A 145 -28.82 -11.42 8.16
N PHE A 146 -29.16 -11.28 6.86
CA PHE A 146 -30.33 -10.55 6.40
C PHE A 146 -31.35 -11.45 5.75
N PHE A 147 -31.27 -12.77 6.00
CA PHE A 147 -32.16 -13.78 5.40
C PHE A 147 -32.19 -13.76 3.86
N LEU A 148 -31.06 -13.28 3.26
CA LEU A 148 -30.90 -13.17 1.81
C LEU A 148 -30.39 -14.47 1.16
N ASP A 149 -30.15 -15.51 1.96
CA ASP A 149 -29.67 -16.81 1.55
C ASP A 149 -30.63 -17.57 0.59
N LYS A 150 -31.90 -17.18 0.58
CA LYS A 150 -32.89 -17.68 -0.40
C LYS A 150 -32.67 -17.14 -1.81
N ILE A 151 -32.15 -15.91 -1.91
CA ILE A 151 -31.93 -15.19 -3.18
C ILE A 151 -30.46 -15.31 -3.62
N PHE A 152 -29.55 -15.17 -2.67
CA PHE A 152 -28.12 -15.16 -2.94
C PHE A 152 -27.44 -16.35 -2.30
N ARG A 153 -26.62 -17.02 -3.09
CA ARG A 153 -25.76 -18.11 -2.62
C ARG A 153 -24.62 -17.62 -1.76
N THR A 154 -24.04 -16.46 -2.10
CA THR A 154 -22.96 -15.83 -1.38
C THR A 154 -23.06 -14.31 -1.48
N ILE A 155 -22.83 -13.63 -0.36
CA ILE A 155 -22.60 -12.20 -0.32
C ILE A 155 -21.32 -11.96 0.47
N SER A 156 -20.40 -11.19 -0.11
CA SER A 156 -19.19 -10.73 0.57
C SER A 156 -19.11 -9.21 0.55
N PHE A 157 -18.59 -8.65 1.63
CA PHE A 157 -18.30 -7.24 1.80
C PHE A 157 -16.79 -7.05 1.92
N GLN A 158 -16.26 -6.02 1.28
CA GLN A 158 -14.86 -5.63 1.35
C GLN A 158 -14.74 -4.14 1.69
N HIS A 159 -13.79 -3.83 2.56
CA HIS A 159 -13.39 -2.48 2.89
C HIS A 159 -11.87 -2.40 2.97
N THR A 160 -11.27 -1.49 2.22
CA THR A 160 -9.81 -1.34 2.14
C THR A 160 -9.43 0.11 2.34
N PHE A 161 -8.46 0.33 3.18
CA PHE A 161 -7.82 1.63 3.38
C PHE A 161 -6.33 1.51 3.10
N ASN A 162 -5.82 2.38 2.23
CA ASN A 162 -4.40 2.54 1.97
C ASN A 162 -4.04 4.02 2.11
N GLY A 163 -3.09 4.30 2.98
CA GLY A 163 -2.48 5.59 3.15
C GLY A 163 -1.02 5.54 2.75
N ASP A 164 -0.54 6.59 2.09
CA ASP A 164 0.86 6.76 1.73
C ASP A 164 1.30 8.15 2.12
N TYR A 165 2.53 8.25 2.59
CA TYR A 165 3.20 9.51 2.89
C TYR A 165 4.57 9.51 2.26
N ASN A 166 4.88 10.58 1.51
CA ASN A 166 6.19 10.80 0.90
C ASN A 166 6.68 12.20 1.26
N ALA A 167 7.95 12.32 1.60
CA ALA A 167 8.58 13.60 1.86
C ALA A 167 10.02 13.58 1.35
N SER A 168 10.50 14.74 0.90
CA SER A 168 11.87 14.95 0.50
C SER A 168 12.44 16.14 1.24
N TYR A 169 13.58 15.94 1.87
CA TYR A 169 14.34 16.95 2.60
C TYR A 169 15.67 17.20 1.92
N LYS A 170 16.14 18.43 2.00
CA LYS A 170 17.48 18.81 1.60
C LYS A 170 18.09 19.65 2.71
N ASP A 171 19.27 19.26 3.18
CA ASP A 171 19.97 19.91 4.32
C ASP A 171 19.09 20.06 5.58
N GLY A 172 18.22 19.05 5.80
CA GLY A 172 17.26 19.05 6.91
C GLY A 172 16.00 19.91 6.69
N GLU A 173 15.90 20.63 5.58
CA GLU A 173 14.72 21.41 5.24
C GLU A 173 13.76 20.61 4.37
N LEU A 174 12.47 20.66 4.69
CA LEU A 174 11.41 19.98 3.93
C LEU A 174 11.18 20.69 2.59
N LEU A 175 11.49 20.01 1.48
CA LEU A 175 11.31 20.54 0.12
C LEU A 175 9.92 20.25 -0.43
N THR A 176 9.54 18.98 -0.38
CA THR A 176 8.28 18.51 -0.93
C THR A 176 7.69 17.45 -0.02
N TRP A 177 6.39 17.40 0.02
CA TRP A 177 5.69 16.33 0.72
C TRP A 177 4.36 16.03 0.05
N GLY A 178 3.88 14.82 0.25
CA GLY A 178 2.59 14.40 -0.21
C GLY A 178 2.04 13.25 0.61
N TYR A 179 0.73 13.19 0.70
CA TYR A 179 0.07 12.04 1.28
C TYR A 179 -1.18 11.67 0.50
N SER A 180 -1.49 10.39 0.50
CA SER A 180 -2.72 9.87 -0.06
C SER A 180 -3.54 9.18 1.01
N ARG A 181 -4.86 9.26 0.86
CA ARG A 181 -5.84 8.50 1.61
C ARG A 181 -6.77 7.84 0.61
N ASN A 182 -6.60 6.55 0.43
CA ASN A 182 -7.28 5.79 -0.59
C ASN A 182 -8.14 4.69 0.05
N PHE A 183 -9.46 4.83 -0.08
CA PHE A 183 -10.41 3.77 0.21
C PHE A 183 -10.76 3.06 -1.11
N SER A 184 -10.16 1.89 -1.35
CA SER A 184 -10.33 1.15 -2.61
C SER A 184 -10.56 -0.35 -2.35
N PRO A 185 -11.83 -0.75 -2.11
CA PRO A 185 -13.03 0.08 -2.04
C PRO A 185 -13.27 0.67 -0.64
N PHE A 186 -14.00 1.81 -0.55
CA PHE A 186 -14.59 2.28 0.70
C PHE A 186 -15.69 1.31 1.15
N PHE A 187 -16.51 0.85 0.21
CA PHE A 187 -17.30 -0.36 0.35
C PHE A 187 -17.35 -1.10 -0.98
N GLY A 188 -17.09 -2.40 -0.90
CA GLY A 188 -17.20 -3.33 -2.01
C GLY A 188 -18.19 -4.43 -1.64
N ILE A 189 -19.10 -4.74 -2.54
CA ILE A 189 -20.08 -5.82 -2.37
C ILE A 189 -19.96 -6.73 -3.57
N THR A 190 -19.81 -8.04 -3.31
CA THR A 190 -19.92 -9.07 -4.34
C THR A 190 -21.03 -10.02 -3.91
N ALA A 191 -22.06 -10.18 -4.76
CA ALA A 191 -23.18 -11.04 -4.50
C ALA A 191 -23.38 -11.99 -5.68
N LYS A 192 -23.58 -13.28 -5.39
CA LYS A 192 -23.88 -14.33 -6.37
C LYS A 192 -25.25 -14.93 -6.08
N THR A 193 -26.13 -14.93 -7.08
CA THR A 193 -27.49 -15.45 -6.92
C THR A 193 -27.53 -16.97 -6.76
N ASN A 194 -28.57 -17.46 -6.10
CA ASN A 194 -28.83 -18.90 -5.91
C ASN A 194 -29.67 -19.44 -7.07
N HIS A 195 -29.15 -19.37 -8.29
CA HIS A 195 -29.82 -19.83 -9.50
C HIS A 195 -28.96 -20.83 -10.26
N LYS A 196 -29.58 -21.69 -11.11
CA LYS A 196 -28.83 -22.64 -11.96
C LYS A 196 -27.81 -21.91 -12.86
N ASN A 197 -28.19 -20.77 -13.42
CA ASN A 197 -27.31 -19.86 -14.13
C ASN A 197 -27.14 -18.60 -13.25
N PRO A 198 -26.07 -18.51 -12.46
CA PRO A 198 -25.97 -17.47 -11.46
C PRO A 198 -25.60 -16.12 -12.08
N TYR A 199 -26.20 -15.07 -11.56
CA TYR A 199 -25.72 -13.70 -11.74
C TYR A 199 -24.70 -13.39 -10.66
N THR A 200 -23.61 -12.74 -11.05
CA THR A 200 -22.64 -12.16 -10.11
C THR A 200 -22.75 -10.65 -10.20
N LEU A 201 -23.10 -10.02 -9.09
CA LEU A 201 -23.21 -8.59 -8.94
C LEU A 201 -21.98 -8.11 -8.19
N ARG A 202 -21.30 -7.07 -8.69
CA ARG A 202 -20.20 -6.39 -7.99
C ARG A 202 -20.51 -4.90 -7.95
N LEU A 203 -20.35 -4.31 -6.77
CA LEU A 203 -20.49 -2.88 -6.55
C LEU A 203 -19.31 -2.42 -5.72
N ASN A 204 -18.55 -1.46 -6.23
CA ASN A 204 -17.41 -0.89 -5.54
C ASN A 204 -17.53 0.64 -5.54
N TYR A 205 -17.49 1.22 -4.34
CA TYR A 205 -17.34 2.67 -4.18
C TYR A 205 -15.92 2.96 -3.71
N ILE A 206 -15.21 3.76 -4.47
CA ILE A 206 -13.82 4.15 -4.24
C ILE A 206 -13.81 5.64 -3.91
N ARG A 207 -13.02 6.00 -2.91
CA ARG A 207 -12.82 7.39 -2.53
C ARG A 207 -11.35 7.63 -2.27
N THR A 208 -10.77 8.58 -2.98
CA THR A 208 -9.36 8.95 -2.81
C THR A 208 -9.21 10.43 -2.50
N LEU A 209 -8.25 10.74 -1.65
CA LEU A 209 -7.74 12.08 -1.42
C LEU A 209 -6.23 12.01 -1.64
N TYR A 210 -5.73 12.90 -2.45
CA TYR A 210 -4.31 13.06 -2.70
C TYR A 210 -3.94 14.53 -2.47
N ILE A 211 -2.92 14.78 -1.67
CA ILE A 211 -2.40 16.13 -1.40
C ILE A 211 -0.90 16.10 -1.62
N THR A 212 -0.41 17.02 -2.42
CA THR A 212 1.02 17.25 -2.65
C THR A 212 1.37 18.71 -2.45
N ASN A 213 2.53 18.94 -1.87
CA ASN A 213 3.13 20.24 -1.76
C ASN A 213 4.50 20.21 -2.44
N SER A 214 4.72 21.11 -3.39
CA SER A 214 5.98 21.26 -4.12
C SER A 214 6.85 22.42 -3.61
N GLY A 215 6.62 22.86 -2.39
CA GLY A 215 7.28 24.02 -1.79
C GLY A 215 6.63 25.36 -2.12
N THR A 216 6.22 25.56 -3.37
CA THR A 216 5.59 26.80 -3.86
C THR A 216 4.09 26.68 -4.07
N SER A 217 3.57 25.49 -4.24
CA SER A 217 2.14 25.22 -4.51
C SER A 217 1.68 23.96 -3.81
N THR A 218 0.41 23.95 -3.43
CA THR A 218 -0.26 22.77 -2.90
C THR A 218 -1.36 22.35 -3.86
N GLU A 219 -1.32 21.10 -4.28
CA GLU A 219 -2.38 20.46 -5.06
C GLU A 219 -3.16 19.50 -4.17
N GLN A 220 -4.48 19.59 -4.20
CA GLN A 220 -5.38 18.68 -3.53
C GLN A 220 -6.35 18.08 -4.55
N LYS A 221 -6.36 16.77 -4.68
CA LYS A 221 -7.23 16.04 -5.59
C LYS A 221 -8.15 15.08 -4.85
N HIS A 222 -9.44 15.24 -5.06
CA HIS A 222 -10.49 14.32 -4.58
C HIS A 222 -11.04 13.52 -5.75
N THR A 223 -11.18 12.22 -5.59
CA THR A 223 -11.84 11.36 -6.58
C THR A 223 -12.85 10.46 -5.88
N ASN A 224 -14.06 10.42 -6.43
CA ASN A 224 -15.11 9.49 -6.01
C ASN A 224 -15.52 8.68 -7.24
N GLN A 225 -15.45 7.35 -7.15
CA GLN A 225 -15.78 6.45 -8.24
C GLN A 225 -16.75 5.37 -7.77
N LEU A 226 -17.81 5.16 -8.53
CA LEU A 226 -18.73 4.05 -8.31
C LEU A 226 -18.68 3.12 -9.51
N ASN A 227 -18.28 1.87 -9.26
CA ASN A 227 -18.17 0.82 -10.26
C ASN A 227 -19.21 -0.26 -9.96
N GLY A 228 -20.15 -0.44 -10.86
CA GLY A 228 -21.13 -1.53 -10.84
C GLY A 228 -20.84 -2.51 -11.97
N ARG A 229 -20.88 -3.81 -11.68
CA ARG A 229 -20.75 -4.85 -12.70
C ARG A 229 -21.74 -5.97 -12.43
N ILE A 230 -22.41 -6.40 -13.50
CA ILE A 230 -23.30 -7.56 -13.50
C ILE A 230 -22.75 -8.57 -14.50
N ASP A 231 -22.35 -9.73 -14.03
CA ASP A 231 -21.93 -10.85 -14.86
C ASP A 231 -23.00 -11.93 -14.85
N PHE A 232 -23.34 -12.43 -16.01
CA PHE A 232 -24.20 -13.58 -16.20
C PHE A 232 -23.44 -14.68 -16.94
N ASN A 233 -23.43 -15.87 -16.37
CA ASN A 233 -22.82 -17.03 -16.99
C ASN A 233 -23.90 -18.09 -17.23
N ARG A 234 -24.06 -18.50 -18.48
CA ARG A 234 -24.93 -19.59 -18.88
C ARG A 234 -24.11 -20.73 -19.46
N THR A 235 -24.11 -21.86 -18.78
CA THR A 235 -23.49 -23.08 -19.26
C THR A 235 -24.47 -23.92 -20.09
N GLY A 236 -23.94 -24.59 -21.13
CA GLY A 236 -24.73 -25.52 -21.96
C GLY A 236 -25.50 -24.86 -23.11
N GLY A 237 -24.98 -23.73 -23.62
CA GLY A 237 -25.46 -23.12 -24.84
C GLY A 237 -26.76 -22.31 -24.74
N LEU A 238 -27.12 -21.63 -25.81
CA LEU A 238 -28.33 -20.84 -25.96
C LEU A 238 -29.00 -21.15 -27.27
N ARG A 239 -30.26 -21.58 -27.22
CA ARG A 239 -31.11 -21.59 -28.40
C ARG A 239 -31.69 -20.18 -28.60
N ILE A 240 -31.35 -19.53 -29.70
CA ILE A 240 -31.93 -18.26 -30.07
C ILE A 240 -33.06 -18.53 -31.08
N PRO A 241 -34.32 -18.29 -30.72
CA PRO A 241 -35.43 -18.40 -31.67
C PRO A 241 -35.39 -17.21 -32.62
N ILE A 242 -34.61 -17.29 -33.69
CA ILE A 242 -34.61 -16.28 -34.74
C ILE A 242 -35.66 -16.68 -35.75
N PHE A 243 -36.62 -15.81 -36.03
CA PHE A 243 -37.79 -16.02 -36.88
C PHE A 243 -37.48 -16.60 -38.29
N PHE A 244 -36.26 -16.39 -38.77
CA PHE A 244 -35.80 -16.78 -40.10
C PHE A 244 -34.78 -17.92 -40.13
N PHE A 245 -34.23 -18.33 -38.98
CA PHE A 245 -33.26 -19.42 -38.88
C PHE A 245 -33.76 -20.44 -37.88
N ARG A 246 -34.33 -21.53 -38.36
CA ARG A 246 -34.65 -22.70 -37.56
C ARG A 246 -33.32 -23.23 -37.00
N ASP A 247 -33.23 -23.28 -35.67
CA ASP A 247 -32.18 -23.96 -34.90
C ASP A 247 -30.76 -23.35 -34.88
N PHE A 248 -30.66 -22.01 -34.69
CA PHE A 248 -29.39 -21.46 -34.30
C PHE A 248 -29.10 -21.83 -32.83
N ASN A 249 -28.28 -22.87 -32.65
CA ASN A 249 -27.88 -23.39 -31.35
C ASN A 249 -26.44 -22.97 -31.10
N ILE A 250 -26.22 -22.12 -30.11
CA ILE A 250 -24.86 -21.80 -29.60
C ILE A 250 -24.53 -22.87 -28.58
N GLU A 251 -23.64 -23.82 -28.91
CA GLU A 251 -23.25 -24.92 -28.03
C GLU A 251 -22.30 -24.49 -26.92
N ASN A 252 -21.64 -23.36 -27.09
CA ASN A 252 -20.64 -22.84 -26.14
C ASN A 252 -21.28 -22.14 -24.94
N ASP A 253 -20.55 -22.09 -23.84
CA ASP A 253 -20.90 -21.28 -22.67
C ASP A 253 -20.94 -19.80 -23.04
N ILE A 254 -21.95 -19.09 -22.56
CA ILE A 254 -22.13 -17.66 -22.84
C ILE A 254 -21.88 -16.90 -21.56
N ASN A 255 -20.91 -15.97 -21.64
CA ASN A 255 -20.65 -14.99 -20.60
C ASN A 255 -21.09 -13.60 -21.08
N PHE A 256 -21.95 -12.97 -20.32
CA PHE A 256 -22.42 -11.62 -20.57
C PHE A 256 -22.11 -10.74 -19.37
N GLY A 257 -21.50 -9.59 -19.59
CA GLY A 257 -21.17 -8.62 -18.54
C GLY A 257 -21.62 -7.21 -18.93
N VAL A 258 -22.15 -6.49 -17.96
CA VAL A 258 -22.46 -5.06 -18.06
C VAL A 258 -21.68 -4.33 -16.97
N ASP A 259 -20.92 -3.32 -17.38
CA ASP A 259 -20.19 -2.42 -16.49
C ASP A 259 -20.86 -1.04 -16.48
N ILE A 260 -21.02 -0.48 -15.29
CA ILE A 260 -21.48 0.89 -15.06
C ILE A 260 -20.41 1.58 -14.24
N ILE A 261 -19.85 2.65 -14.79
CA ILE A 261 -18.79 3.43 -14.13
C ILE A 261 -19.27 4.87 -14.02
N TYR A 262 -19.23 5.38 -12.79
CA TYR A 262 -19.41 6.81 -12.50
C TYR A 262 -18.14 7.31 -11.83
N ASP A 263 -17.52 8.34 -12.37
CA ASP A 263 -16.29 8.96 -11.86
C ASP A 263 -16.50 10.47 -11.72
N ASN A 264 -16.13 10.99 -10.55
CA ASN A 264 -16.11 12.41 -10.26
C ASN A 264 -14.78 12.77 -9.61
N SER A 265 -14.02 13.68 -10.25
CA SER A 265 -12.72 14.14 -9.77
C SER A 265 -12.70 15.66 -9.69
N GLU A 266 -12.24 16.17 -8.57
CA GLU A 266 -12.06 17.59 -8.31
C GLU A 266 -10.62 17.86 -7.90
N THR A 267 -10.00 18.90 -8.48
CA THR A 267 -8.62 19.31 -8.17
C THR A 267 -8.63 20.77 -7.76
N LEU A 268 -8.04 21.06 -6.61
CA LEU A 268 -7.79 22.40 -6.08
C LEU A 268 -6.30 22.66 -6.07
N MET A 269 -5.89 23.83 -6.53
CA MET A 269 -4.51 24.31 -6.50
C MET A 269 -4.46 25.63 -5.71
N THR A 270 -3.54 25.73 -4.77
CA THR A 270 -3.31 26.93 -3.95
C THR A 270 -1.83 27.28 -3.88
#